data_a5a8413c7afdf79f6d1aa91cedcfc271
#
_entry.id   a5a8413c7afdf79f6d1aa91cedcfc271
#
_cell.length_a   1.000
_cell.length_b   1.000
_cell.length_c   1.000
_cell.angle_alpha   90.00
_cell.angle_beta   90.00
_cell.angle_gamma   90.00
#
_symmetry.space_group_name_H-M   'P 1'
#
loop_
_entity.id
_entity.type
_entity.pdbx_description
1 polymer ?
#
loop_
_entity_poly.entity_id
_entity_poly.type
_entity_poly.pdbx_seq_one_letter_code
_entity_poly.pdbx_strand_id
1 'polypeptide(L)'
;MKLFQAVKLCGEIAALDLSETYFSAEKTPPDTDVQLFVMAAGFVVDELFATSGYMLCRTEAEAKNGFIALDDMIKAISVTDESGNAVTFRYTDGGLLTTDCDKAAVIYAKSPTHPGWQDEVPVPTGIASDRVVIYGMLAEYFLMRGDVNQSAVWRTRFVDAATIDGDKKFARNLPQRRWL
;
A
#
# COMPACT_ATOMS: atom_id res chain seq x y z
N MET A 1 5.79 8.52 0.28
CA MET A 1 6.92 8.83 -0.64
C MET A 1 6.51 8.57 -2.08
N LYS A 2 6.81 9.51 -3.01
CA LYS A 2 6.51 9.30 -4.44
C LYS A 2 7.45 8.27 -5.07
N LEU A 3 6.96 7.55 -6.11
CA LEU A 3 7.73 6.49 -6.77
C LEU A 3 9.07 6.97 -7.31
N PHE A 4 9.13 8.11 -8.01
CA PHE A 4 10.39 8.64 -8.54
C PHE A 4 11.41 8.95 -7.44
N GLN A 5 10.96 9.36 -6.25
CA GLN A 5 11.85 9.59 -5.09
C GLN A 5 12.42 8.27 -4.56
N ALA A 6 11.58 7.23 -4.52
CA ALA A 6 12.02 5.89 -4.16
C ALA A 6 13.06 5.35 -5.13
N VAL A 7 12.82 5.50 -6.44
CA VAL A 7 13.76 5.08 -7.49
C VAL A 7 15.07 5.85 -7.39
N LYS A 8 15.04 7.17 -7.15
CA LYS A 8 16.26 7.97 -6.94
C LYS A 8 17.10 7.42 -5.80
N LEU A 9 16.49 7.21 -4.63
CA LEU A 9 17.19 6.67 -3.46
C LEU A 9 17.72 5.26 -3.70
N CYS A 10 16.94 4.40 -4.37
CA CYS A 10 17.40 3.05 -4.74
C CYS A 10 18.60 3.11 -5.70
N GLY A 11 18.56 4.00 -6.70
CA GLY A 11 19.68 4.21 -7.64
C GLY A 11 20.95 4.67 -6.94
N GLU A 12 20.84 5.62 -6.01
CA GLU A 12 21.97 6.09 -5.19
C GLU A 12 22.56 4.95 -4.34
N ILE A 13 21.72 4.15 -3.69
CA ILE A 13 22.17 3.01 -2.87
C ILE A 13 22.81 1.91 -3.72
N ALA A 14 22.27 1.66 -4.90
CA ALA A 14 22.80 0.67 -5.85
C ALA A 14 24.02 1.18 -6.64
N ALA A 15 24.46 2.41 -6.39
CA ALA A 15 25.54 3.10 -7.08
C ALA A 15 25.36 3.16 -8.61
N LEU A 16 24.13 3.43 -9.05
CA LEU A 16 23.77 3.60 -10.46
C LEU A 16 23.88 5.07 -10.85
N ASP A 17 24.40 5.33 -12.04
CA ASP A 17 24.46 6.67 -12.62
C ASP A 17 23.16 6.99 -13.38
N LEU A 18 22.10 7.29 -12.64
CA LEU A 18 20.82 7.67 -13.21
C LEU A 18 20.77 9.18 -13.49
N SER A 19 20.32 9.55 -14.70
CA SER A 19 20.23 10.96 -15.08
C SER A 19 19.26 11.73 -14.18
N GLU A 20 19.68 12.88 -13.66
CA GLU A 20 18.84 13.78 -12.87
C GLU A 20 17.57 14.24 -13.61
N THR A 21 17.63 14.30 -14.95
CA THR A 21 16.47 14.66 -15.78
C THR A 21 15.31 13.66 -15.68
N TYR A 22 15.59 12.42 -15.30
CA TYR A 22 14.56 11.39 -15.12
C TYR A 22 13.60 11.75 -13.99
N PHE A 23 14.09 12.35 -12.92
CA PHE A 23 13.32 12.67 -11.72
C PHE A 23 12.42 13.90 -11.85
N SER A 24 12.59 14.69 -12.93
CA SER A 24 11.69 15.78 -13.30
C SER A 24 10.67 15.38 -14.38
N ALA A 25 10.73 14.17 -14.91
CA ALA A 25 9.83 13.71 -15.95
C ALA A 25 8.41 13.45 -15.40
N GLU A 26 7.39 13.71 -16.23
CA GLU A 26 5.99 13.41 -15.90
C GLU A 26 5.68 11.90 -16.01
N LYS A 27 6.42 11.19 -16.86
CA LYS A 27 6.25 9.76 -17.13
C LYS A 27 7.52 9.00 -16.79
N THR A 28 7.35 7.71 -16.55
CA THR A 28 8.48 6.80 -16.32
C THR A 28 9.48 6.87 -17.47
N PRO A 29 10.76 7.18 -17.20
CA PRO A 29 11.80 7.20 -18.22
C PRO A 29 12.02 5.82 -18.86
N PRO A 30 12.46 5.74 -20.13
CA PRO A 30 12.68 4.48 -20.84
C PRO A 30 13.99 3.77 -20.46
N ASP A 31 14.65 4.20 -19.39
CA ASP A 31 15.87 3.59 -18.88
C ASP A 31 15.59 2.21 -18.27
N THR A 32 16.45 1.23 -18.57
CA THR A 32 16.25 -0.18 -18.15
C THR A 32 16.24 -0.33 -16.63
N ASP A 33 17.16 0.32 -15.92
CA ASP A 33 17.26 0.20 -14.48
C ASP A 33 16.08 0.90 -13.78
N VAL A 34 15.65 2.04 -14.33
CA VAL A 34 14.44 2.73 -13.87
C VAL A 34 13.20 1.85 -14.04
N GLN A 35 13.04 1.19 -15.19
CA GLN A 35 11.92 0.27 -15.44
C GLN A 35 11.93 -0.92 -14.48
N LEU A 36 13.10 -1.49 -14.19
CA LEU A 36 13.23 -2.56 -13.20
C LEU A 36 12.82 -2.09 -11.80
N PHE A 37 13.19 -0.88 -11.37
CA PHE A 37 12.74 -0.34 -10.09
C PHE A 37 11.23 -0.09 -10.05
N VAL A 38 10.62 0.35 -11.15
CA VAL A 38 9.16 0.52 -11.22
C VAL A 38 8.45 -0.84 -11.08
N MET A 39 8.95 -1.88 -11.74
CA MET A 39 8.44 -3.25 -11.58
C MET A 39 8.64 -3.75 -10.15
N ALA A 40 9.83 -3.54 -9.58
CA ALA A 40 10.13 -3.89 -8.20
C ALA A 40 9.16 -3.23 -7.21
N ALA A 41 8.82 -1.96 -7.43
CA ALA A 41 7.83 -1.27 -6.59
C ALA A 41 6.45 -1.95 -6.63
N GLY A 42 6.01 -2.40 -7.82
CA GLY A 42 4.77 -3.16 -7.96
C GLY A 42 4.79 -4.45 -7.14
N PHE A 43 5.85 -5.26 -7.26
CA PHE A 43 5.99 -6.52 -6.49
C PHE A 43 6.03 -6.28 -4.99
N VAL A 44 6.73 -5.23 -4.54
CA VAL A 44 6.78 -4.86 -3.13
C VAL A 44 5.40 -4.46 -2.60
N VAL A 45 4.65 -3.68 -3.37
CA VAL A 45 3.28 -3.30 -3.02
C VAL A 45 2.42 -4.55 -2.86
N ASP A 46 2.42 -5.44 -3.85
CA ASP A 46 1.65 -6.69 -3.81
C ASP A 46 2.00 -7.53 -2.58
N GLU A 47 3.28 -7.70 -2.28
CA GLU A 47 3.74 -8.46 -1.13
C GLU A 47 3.35 -7.83 0.20
N LEU A 48 3.53 -6.51 0.35
CA LEU A 48 3.17 -5.80 1.57
C LEU A 48 1.66 -5.93 1.87
N PHE A 49 0.81 -5.84 0.85
CA PHE A 49 -0.62 -6.01 1.03
C PHE A 49 -1.04 -7.46 1.24
N ALA A 50 -0.32 -8.43 0.68
CA ALA A 50 -0.55 -9.84 0.95
C ALA A 50 -0.19 -10.25 2.39
N THR A 51 0.85 -9.64 2.97
CA THR A 51 1.40 -10.05 4.27
C THR A 51 0.99 -9.16 5.44
N SER A 52 0.88 -7.85 5.23
CA SER A 52 0.72 -6.86 6.32
C SER A 52 -0.69 -6.27 6.43
N GLY A 53 -1.63 -6.73 5.63
CA GLY A 53 -3.03 -6.31 5.70
C GLY A 53 -3.45 -5.35 4.60
N TYR A 54 -4.55 -4.65 4.82
CA TYR A 54 -5.26 -3.88 3.79
C TYR A 54 -4.96 -2.38 3.88
N MET A 55 -5.08 -1.70 2.75
CA MET A 55 -5.24 -0.26 2.73
C MET A 55 -6.67 0.08 3.13
N LEU A 56 -6.83 0.79 4.25
CA LEU A 56 -8.15 1.25 4.68
C LEU A 56 -8.46 2.59 4.02
N CYS A 57 -9.59 2.62 3.33
CA CYS A 57 -10.15 3.84 2.74
C CYS A 57 -11.47 4.18 3.43
N ARG A 58 -11.73 5.49 3.57
CA ARG A 58 -13.03 6.02 3.95
C ARG A 58 -13.56 6.84 2.79
N THR A 59 -14.77 6.56 2.37
CA THR A 59 -15.49 7.34 1.36
C THR A 59 -16.89 7.64 1.82
N GLU A 60 -17.43 8.77 1.38
CA GLU A 60 -18.85 9.07 1.47
C GLU A 60 -19.46 8.78 0.10
N ALA A 61 -20.46 7.94 0.07
CA ALA A 61 -21.09 7.48 -1.15
C ALA A 61 -22.61 7.56 -1.08
N GLU A 62 -23.24 7.90 -2.21
CA GLU A 62 -24.68 7.88 -2.36
C GLU A 62 -25.16 6.47 -2.75
N ALA A 63 -26.17 6.00 -2.06
CA ALA A 63 -26.84 4.74 -2.41
C ALA A 63 -27.87 5.00 -3.53
N LYS A 64 -27.53 4.67 -4.76
CA LYS A 64 -28.47 4.74 -5.90
C LYS A 64 -29.31 3.48 -5.96
N ASN A 65 -30.61 3.61 -5.70
CA ASN A 65 -31.53 2.45 -5.56
C ASN A 65 -31.06 1.40 -4.54
N GLY A 66 -30.47 1.88 -3.44
CA GLY A 66 -29.91 1.01 -2.42
C GLY A 66 -28.53 0.41 -2.76
N PHE A 67 -27.91 0.80 -3.88
CA PHE A 67 -26.60 0.30 -4.29
C PHE A 67 -25.51 1.36 -4.15
N ILE A 68 -24.43 1.00 -3.47
CA ILE A 68 -23.21 1.81 -3.32
C ILE A 68 -22.10 1.14 -4.16
N ALA A 69 -21.67 1.81 -5.22
CA ALA A 69 -20.59 1.34 -6.09
C ALA A 69 -19.22 1.56 -5.42
N LEU A 70 -18.41 0.50 -5.33
CA LEU A 70 -17.05 0.51 -4.76
C LEU A 70 -16.20 -0.51 -5.54
N ASP A 71 -15.75 -0.13 -6.72
CA ASP A 71 -15.09 -1.03 -7.68
C ASP A 71 -13.74 -1.59 -7.19
N ASP A 72 -13.07 -0.88 -6.28
CA ASP A 72 -11.77 -1.26 -5.71
C ASP A 72 -11.87 -1.90 -4.31
N MET A 73 -13.09 -2.18 -3.84
CA MET A 73 -13.33 -2.74 -2.52
C MET A 73 -13.05 -4.25 -2.48
N ILE A 74 -12.19 -4.66 -1.54
CA ILE A 74 -12.02 -6.08 -1.19
C ILE A 74 -13.04 -6.47 -0.11
N LYS A 75 -13.22 -5.62 0.91
CA LYS A 75 -14.08 -5.90 2.05
C LYS A 75 -14.52 -4.61 2.73
N ALA A 76 -15.81 -4.48 3.01
CA ALA A 76 -16.30 -3.41 3.89
C ALA A 76 -16.00 -3.74 5.35
N ILE A 77 -15.52 -2.75 6.08
CA ILE A 77 -15.21 -2.85 7.52
C ILE A 77 -16.36 -2.24 8.34
N SER A 78 -16.86 -1.08 7.91
CA SER A 78 -17.92 -0.35 8.58
C SER A 78 -18.71 0.47 7.57
N VAL A 79 -20.01 0.47 7.69
CA VAL A 79 -20.93 1.34 6.93
C VAL A 79 -21.79 2.08 7.94
N THR A 80 -21.82 3.40 7.85
CA THR A 80 -22.61 4.27 8.75
C THR A 80 -23.42 5.28 7.94
N ASP A 81 -24.60 5.64 8.45
CA ASP A 81 -25.42 6.71 7.90
C ASP A 81 -24.83 8.11 8.22
N GLU A 82 -25.49 9.17 7.76
CA GLU A 82 -25.12 10.55 8.03
C GLU A 82 -25.12 10.90 9.54
N SER A 83 -25.88 10.17 10.34
CA SER A 83 -25.99 10.33 11.79
C SER A 83 -24.94 9.52 12.54
N GLY A 84 -24.13 8.71 11.85
CA GLY A 84 -23.11 7.84 12.44
C GLY A 84 -23.65 6.49 12.94
N ASN A 85 -24.91 6.13 12.66
CA ASN A 85 -25.44 4.83 13.04
C ASN A 85 -24.98 3.75 12.06
N ALA A 86 -24.78 2.54 12.56
CA ALA A 86 -24.41 1.40 11.72
C ALA A 86 -25.55 1.04 10.74
N VAL A 87 -25.20 0.86 9.47
CA VAL A 87 -26.13 0.49 8.40
C VAL A 87 -25.96 -0.98 8.04
N THR A 88 -27.07 -1.68 7.88
CA THR A 88 -27.08 -3.07 7.40
C THR A 88 -26.81 -3.11 5.91
N PHE A 89 -25.91 -3.97 5.46
CA PHE A 89 -25.53 -4.10 4.05
C PHE A 89 -25.32 -5.55 3.64
N ARG A 90 -25.36 -5.79 2.34
CA ARG A 90 -24.98 -7.06 1.69
C ARG A 90 -23.95 -6.82 0.61
N TYR A 91 -23.00 -7.73 0.45
CA TYR A 91 -22.05 -7.70 -0.65
C TYR A 91 -22.73 -8.08 -1.96
N THR A 92 -22.33 -7.40 -3.03
CA THR A 92 -22.69 -7.72 -4.41
C THR A 92 -21.52 -7.37 -5.34
N ASP A 93 -21.59 -7.76 -6.60
CA ASP A 93 -20.56 -7.41 -7.58
C ASP A 93 -20.46 -5.88 -7.72
N GLY A 94 -19.24 -5.36 -7.52
CA GLY A 94 -18.93 -3.94 -7.65
C GLY A 94 -19.39 -3.05 -6.50
N GLY A 95 -19.85 -3.60 -5.35
CA GLY A 95 -20.24 -2.74 -4.24
C GLY A 95 -21.06 -3.37 -3.12
N LEU A 96 -21.89 -2.53 -2.50
CA LEU A 96 -22.73 -2.87 -1.37
C LEU A 96 -24.20 -2.56 -1.67
N LEU A 97 -25.11 -3.45 -1.26
CA LEU A 97 -26.54 -3.19 -1.20
C LEU A 97 -26.93 -2.81 0.23
N THR A 98 -27.63 -1.67 0.37
CA THR A 98 -28.24 -1.21 1.61
C THR A 98 -29.66 -0.74 1.33
N THR A 99 -30.56 -0.93 2.29
CA THR A 99 -31.94 -0.45 2.23
C THR A 99 -32.22 0.68 3.22
N ASP A 100 -31.22 1.01 4.05
CA ASP A 100 -31.46 1.76 5.28
C ASP A 100 -31.06 3.23 5.15
N CYS A 101 -30.37 3.63 4.07
CA CYS A 101 -29.93 5.01 3.88
C CYS A 101 -29.69 5.35 2.41
N ASP A 102 -29.83 6.64 2.07
CA ASP A 102 -29.52 7.20 0.75
C ASP A 102 -28.07 7.65 0.63
N LYS A 103 -27.41 7.90 1.77
CA LYS A 103 -25.98 8.25 1.85
C LYS A 103 -25.33 7.51 3.00
N ALA A 104 -24.13 7.00 2.75
CA ALA A 104 -23.37 6.27 3.74
C ALA A 104 -21.89 6.66 3.71
N ALA A 105 -21.28 6.70 4.89
CA ALA A 105 -19.83 6.70 5.05
C ALA A 105 -19.35 5.24 5.15
N VAL A 106 -18.55 4.81 4.18
CA VAL A 106 -18.03 3.45 4.10
C VAL A 106 -16.55 3.45 4.43
N ILE A 107 -16.16 2.64 5.41
CA ILE A 107 -14.74 2.28 5.65
C ILE A 107 -14.54 0.90 5.09
N TYR A 108 -13.62 0.76 4.16
CA TYR A 108 -13.39 -0.51 3.47
C TYR A 108 -11.91 -0.77 3.21
N ALA A 109 -11.61 -2.05 3.05
CA ALA A 109 -10.32 -2.52 2.58
C ALA A 109 -10.28 -2.41 1.07
N LYS A 110 -9.26 -1.73 0.56
CA LYS A 110 -9.05 -1.46 -0.86
C LYS A 110 -7.95 -2.36 -1.42
N SER A 111 -8.10 -2.75 -2.69
CA SER A 111 -7.02 -3.37 -3.46
C SER A 111 -5.91 -2.36 -3.72
N PRO A 112 -4.63 -2.73 -3.55
CA PRO A 112 -3.54 -1.84 -3.92
C PRO A 112 -3.52 -1.65 -5.43
N THR A 113 -3.18 -0.43 -5.86
CA THR A 113 -2.87 -0.13 -7.26
C THR A 113 -1.36 0.07 -7.39
N HIS A 114 -0.76 -0.44 -8.46
CA HIS A 114 0.64 -0.16 -8.74
C HIS A 114 0.83 1.34 -8.98
N PRO A 115 1.81 1.99 -8.32
CA PRO A 115 1.99 3.43 -8.42
C PRO A 115 2.52 3.84 -9.79
N GLY A 116 1.97 4.90 -10.37
CA GLY A 116 2.58 5.60 -11.49
C GLY A 116 3.80 6.43 -11.04
N TRP A 117 4.55 6.96 -12.01
CA TRP A 117 5.83 7.63 -11.75
C TRP A 117 5.73 8.78 -10.73
N GLN A 118 4.67 9.57 -10.80
CA GLN A 118 4.44 10.72 -9.91
C GLN A 118 3.57 10.38 -8.69
N ASP A 119 3.06 9.16 -8.61
CA ASP A 119 2.16 8.75 -7.55
C ASP A 119 2.93 8.39 -6.26
N GLU A 120 2.24 8.44 -5.15
CA GLU A 120 2.76 7.89 -3.90
C GLU A 120 2.73 6.37 -3.93
N VAL A 121 3.81 5.74 -3.46
CA VAL A 121 3.84 4.28 -3.31
C VAL A 121 2.87 3.90 -2.19
N PRO A 122 1.82 3.12 -2.49
CA PRO A 122 0.87 2.71 -1.48
C PRO A 122 1.52 1.74 -0.50
N VAL A 123 1.26 1.97 0.79
CA VAL A 123 1.72 1.07 1.86
C VAL A 123 0.55 0.73 2.78
N PRO A 124 0.48 -0.49 3.33
CA PRO A 124 -0.57 -0.87 4.25
C PRO A 124 -0.60 0.04 5.47
N THR A 125 -1.81 0.26 5.99
CA THR A 125 -1.98 1.00 7.24
C THR A 125 -1.20 0.31 8.35
N GLY A 126 -0.08 0.87 8.77
CA GLY A 126 0.77 0.33 9.82
C GLY A 126 2.23 0.30 9.51
N ILE A 127 2.56 0.33 8.25
CA ILE A 127 3.92 0.53 7.82
C ILE A 127 4.14 2.03 7.74
N ALA A 128 4.94 2.56 8.67
CA ALA A 128 5.20 3.99 8.78
C ALA A 128 6.51 4.41 8.12
N SER A 129 7.38 3.44 7.78
CA SER A 129 8.72 3.72 7.30
C SER A 129 8.86 3.50 5.79
N ASP A 130 9.25 4.55 5.07
CA ASP A 130 9.63 4.48 3.67
C ASP A 130 10.79 3.48 3.41
N ARG A 131 11.57 3.14 4.45
CA ARG A 131 12.67 2.16 4.36
C ARG A 131 12.18 0.78 3.94
N VAL A 132 10.97 0.40 4.34
CA VAL A 132 10.39 -0.89 3.95
C VAL A 132 10.27 -0.96 2.43
N VAL A 133 9.74 0.09 1.81
CA VAL A 133 9.61 0.17 0.34
C VAL A 133 10.99 0.14 -0.33
N ILE A 134 11.95 0.96 0.14
CA ILE A 134 13.30 1.03 -0.44
C ILE A 134 14.01 -0.34 -0.36
N TYR A 135 13.95 -1.01 0.80
CA TYR A 135 14.62 -2.30 0.96
C TYR A 135 13.97 -3.39 0.11
N GLY A 136 12.65 -3.40 0.02
CA GLY A 136 11.93 -4.32 -0.87
C GLY A 136 12.28 -4.08 -2.33
N MET A 137 12.26 -2.83 -2.80
CA MET A 137 12.62 -2.48 -4.19
C MET A 137 14.05 -2.89 -4.53
N LEU A 138 15.02 -2.69 -3.62
CA LEU A 138 16.39 -3.12 -3.82
C LEU A 138 16.50 -4.67 -3.88
N ALA A 139 15.77 -5.38 -3.02
CA ALA A 139 15.76 -6.84 -3.04
C ALA A 139 15.27 -7.39 -4.39
N GLU A 140 14.14 -6.88 -4.88
CA GLU A 140 13.55 -7.29 -6.14
C GLU A 140 14.42 -6.86 -7.35
N TYR A 141 14.95 -5.64 -7.33
CA TYR A 141 15.85 -5.15 -8.38
C TYR A 141 17.08 -6.05 -8.54
N PHE A 142 17.80 -6.36 -7.45
CA PHE A 142 18.97 -7.21 -7.52
C PHE A 142 18.61 -8.65 -7.93
N LEU A 143 17.43 -9.15 -7.54
CA LEU A 143 16.94 -10.44 -7.99
C LEU A 143 16.73 -10.45 -9.52
N MET A 144 16.07 -9.43 -10.07
CA MET A 144 15.85 -9.30 -11.52
C MET A 144 17.15 -9.11 -12.29
N ARG A 145 18.16 -8.48 -11.67
CA ARG A 145 19.52 -8.36 -12.25
C ARG A 145 20.36 -9.65 -12.15
N GLY A 146 19.86 -10.67 -11.46
CA GLY A 146 20.56 -11.95 -11.23
C GLY A 146 21.58 -11.92 -10.09
N ASP A 147 21.68 -10.84 -9.31
CA ASP A 147 22.53 -10.77 -8.12
C ASP A 147 21.77 -11.27 -6.89
N VAL A 148 21.73 -12.61 -6.78
CA VAL A 148 21.02 -13.30 -5.69
C VAL A 148 21.62 -12.96 -4.31
N ASN A 149 22.92 -12.70 -4.23
CA ASN A 149 23.56 -12.39 -2.96
C ASN A 149 23.13 -11.02 -2.41
N GLN A 150 23.15 -10.00 -3.25
CA GLN A 150 22.65 -8.67 -2.87
C GLN A 150 21.14 -8.70 -2.59
N SER A 151 20.39 -9.39 -3.43
CA SER A 151 18.95 -9.59 -3.20
C SER A 151 18.65 -10.18 -1.82
N ALA A 152 19.36 -11.25 -1.42
CA ALA A 152 19.16 -11.88 -0.11
C ALA A 152 19.45 -10.92 1.07
N VAL A 153 20.50 -10.08 0.96
CA VAL A 153 20.84 -9.09 1.99
C VAL A 153 19.71 -8.06 2.13
N TRP A 154 19.22 -7.51 1.02
CA TRP A 154 18.14 -6.52 1.05
C TRP A 154 16.80 -7.14 1.45
N ARG A 155 16.55 -8.39 1.07
CA ARG A 155 15.38 -9.15 1.48
C ARG A 155 15.29 -9.32 2.99
N THR A 156 16.41 -9.65 3.64
CA THR A 156 16.46 -9.74 5.10
C THR A 156 16.11 -8.39 5.75
N ARG A 157 16.69 -7.29 5.27
CA ARG A 157 16.41 -5.95 5.78
C ARG A 157 14.95 -5.54 5.56
N PHE A 158 14.36 -5.92 4.43
CA PHE A 158 12.96 -5.67 4.13
C PHE A 158 12.04 -6.38 5.13
N VAL A 159 12.24 -7.67 5.36
CA VAL A 159 11.45 -8.47 6.30
C VAL A 159 11.59 -7.93 7.72
N ASP A 160 12.80 -7.63 8.16
CA ASP A 160 13.06 -7.07 9.50
C ASP A 160 12.34 -5.71 9.67
N ALA A 161 12.44 -4.82 8.69
CA ALA A 161 11.81 -3.51 8.75
C ALA A 161 10.26 -3.61 8.74
N ALA A 162 9.69 -4.49 7.92
CA ALA A 162 8.25 -4.71 7.86
C ALA A 162 7.72 -5.30 9.17
N THR A 163 8.45 -6.23 9.79
CA THR A 163 8.09 -6.84 11.08
C THR A 163 8.12 -5.82 12.21
N ILE A 164 9.20 -5.02 12.33
CA ILE A 164 9.35 -4.00 13.37
C ILE A 164 8.20 -2.96 13.31
N ASP A 165 7.81 -2.53 12.12
CA ASP A 165 6.71 -1.58 11.95
C ASP A 165 5.36 -2.21 12.28
N GLY A 166 5.16 -3.49 11.97
CA GLY A 166 3.96 -4.26 12.32
C GLY A 166 3.81 -4.44 13.84
N ASP A 167 4.87 -4.83 14.53
CA ASP A 167 4.87 -5.11 15.97
C ASP A 167 4.60 -3.88 16.84
N LYS A 168 5.03 -2.69 16.42
CA LYS A 168 4.74 -1.44 17.14
C LYS A 168 3.26 -1.16 17.33
N LYS A 169 2.39 -1.72 16.49
CA LYS A 169 0.93 -1.59 16.62
C LYS A 169 0.34 -2.51 17.69
N PHE A 170 0.84 -3.74 17.79
CA PHE A 170 0.34 -4.69 18.78
C PHE A 170 0.72 -4.28 20.22
N ALA A 171 1.90 -3.69 20.42
CA ALA A 171 2.35 -3.23 21.72
C ALA A 171 1.50 -2.09 22.32
N ARG A 172 0.77 -1.32 21.49
CA ARG A 172 -0.08 -0.21 21.97
C ARG A 172 -1.46 -0.62 22.48
N ASN A 173 -1.92 -1.82 22.19
CA ASN A 173 -3.29 -2.27 22.48
C ASN A 173 -3.39 -3.39 23.54
N LEU A 174 -2.29 -3.71 24.24
CA LEU A 174 -2.40 -4.62 25.38
C LEU A 174 -3.04 -3.87 26.56
N PRO A 175 -4.24 -4.28 27.00
CA PRO A 175 -4.83 -3.69 28.19
C PRO A 175 -3.88 -3.92 29.37
N GLN A 176 -3.54 -2.83 30.08
CA GLN A 176 -2.81 -2.95 31.34
C GLN A 176 -3.60 -3.87 32.27
N ARG A 177 -3.15 -5.10 32.47
CA ARG A 177 -3.67 -5.97 33.51
C ARG A 177 -3.32 -5.31 34.86
N ARG A 178 -4.31 -4.70 35.50
CA ARG A 178 -4.21 -4.38 36.93
C ARG A 178 -4.16 -5.73 37.65
N TRP A 179 -3.02 -6.07 38.19
CA TRP A 179 -2.92 -7.09 39.21
C TRP A 179 -3.51 -6.52 40.49
N LEU A 180 -4.62 -7.08 40.94
CA LEU A 180 -5.15 -6.89 42.25
C LEU A 180 -4.42 -7.80 43.24
#